data_81d743d15ca5deea4f60b0fcb5aaef31
#
_entry.id   81d743d15ca5deea4f60b0fcb5aaef31
#
_cell.length_a   1.000
_cell.length_b   1.000
_cell.length_c   1.000
_cell.angle_alpha   90.00
_cell.angle_beta   90.00
_cell.angle_gamma   90.00
#
_symmetry.space_group_name_H-M   'P 1'
#
loop_
_entity.id
_entity.type
_entity.pdbx_description
1 polymer ?
#
loop_
_entity_poly.entity_id
_entity_poly.type
_entity_poly.pdbx_seq_one_letter_code
_entity_poly.pdbx_strand_id
1 'polypeptide(L)'
;MNFRLSYLVTAFAVAALSVSAASAQKTGLKVFISVDMEGVAGVVNSDQVTMGGHDYNMARKWMTEEANAAILGALDAGATEIVVNDSHSTMRNLIAGDINPAARLITGSPKTLGMMQGIDETFDAVIFIGYHARAGSADGVLDHTYSGAAVHALKVNGRETGESELNALIAGHFNVPVVMIAGDATLCAQVKKSLGPDVVTTETKEAIGRYAAKTLVPSESQKLIRTNTAAALKKLSVFRPYKPSAPYVVEIDFLYSHQAENASLVPGVERVSARTVRYTQPDFINAFRMFRALVTLANA
;
A
#
# COMPACT_ATOMS: atom_id res chain seq x y z
N MET A 1 -3.09 -35.53 -82.76
CA MET A 1 -4.21 -35.46 -81.83
C MET A 1 -3.64 -34.91 -80.51
N ASN A 2 -3.68 -33.58 -80.32
CA ASN A 2 -3.06 -32.88 -79.20
C ASN A 2 -4.12 -32.49 -78.19
N PHE A 3 -4.13 -33.12 -77.05
CA PHE A 3 -4.97 -32.72 -75.90
C PHE A 3 -4.26 -31.64 -75.08
N ARG A 4 -4.81 -30.44 -75.02
CA ARG A 4 -4.43 -29.38 -74.07
C ARG A 4 -5.25 -29.50 -72.79
N LEU A 5 -4.58 -29.76 -71.70
CA LEU A 5 -5.18 -29.78 -70.36
C LEU A 5 -5.11 -28.36 -69.76
N SER A 6 -6.25 -27.72 -69.57
CA SER A 6 -6.35 -26.40 -68.92
C SER A 6 -6.52 -26.60 -67.42
N TYR A 7 -5.61 -26.08 -66.63
CA TYR A 7 -5.73 -26.01 -65.14
C TYR A 7 -6.46 -24.73 -64.77
N LEU A 8 -7.62 -24.86 -64.18
CA LEU A 8 -8.29 -23.78 -63.48
C LEU A 8 -7.65 -23.63 -62.10
N VAL A 9 -7.01 -22.47 -61.81
CA VAL A 9 -6.54 -22.11 -60.48
C VAL A 9 -7.63 -21.29 -59.80
N THR A 10 -8.28 -21.90 -58.81
CA THR A 10 -9.25 -21.21 -57.97
C THR A 10 -8.53 -20.51 -56.81
N ALA A 11 -8.45 -19.19 -56.86
CA ALA A 11 -7.88 -18.40 -55.76
C ALA A 11 -8.92 -18.27 -54.64
N PHE A 12 -8.63 -18.85 -53.50
CA PHE A 12 -9.38 -18.58 -52.23
C PHE A 12 -8.86 -17.31 -51.60
N ALA A 13 -9.65 -16.27 -51.57
CA ALA A 13 -9.37 -15.05 -50.79
C ALA A 13 -9.76 -15.31 -49.33
N VAL A 14 -8.79 -15.44 -48.46
CA VAL A 14 -9.00 -15.49 -47.01
C VAL A 14 -9.13 -14.05 -46.52
N ALA A 15 -10.36 -13.62 -46.21
CA ALA A 15 -10.60 -12.36 -45.53
C ALA A 15 -10.20 -12.50 -44.05
N ALA A 16 -9.08 -11.90 -43.68
CA ALA A 16 -8.68 -11.77 -42.30
C ALA A 16 -9.57 -10.74 -41.59
N LEU A 17 -10.51 -11.21 -40.77
CA LEU A 17 -11.28 -10.40 -39.84
C LEU A 17 -10.33 -9.96 -38.71
N SER A 18 -9.81 -8.74 -38.81
CA SER A 18 -9.15 -8.07 -37.69
C SER A 18 -10.18 -7.71 -36.64
N VAL A 19 -10.28 -8.53 -35.59
CA VAL A 19 -11.02 -8.19 -34.37
C VAL A 19 -10.18 -7.11 -33.66
N SER A 20 -10.52 -5.85 -33.86
CA SER A 20 -10.03 -4.76 -33.02
C SER A 20 -10.61 -4.98 -31.62
N ALA A 21 -9.76 -5.40 -30.67
CA ALA A 21 -10.10 -5.34 -29.26
C ALA A 21 -10.37 -3.86 -28.93
N ALA A 22 -11.65 -3.49 -28.84
CA ALA A 22 -12.03 -2.19 -28.34
C ALA A 22 -11.54 -2.12 -26.89
N SER A 23 -10.44 -1.39 -26.67
CA SER A 23 -10.05 -0.96 -25.32
C SER A 23 -11.25 -0.22 -24.76
N ALA A 24 -11.88 -0.78 -23.72
CA ALA A 24 -12.96 -0.10 -23.03
C ALA A 24 -12.40 1.24 -22.55
N GLN A 25 -12.93 2.34 -23.07
CA GLN A 25 -12.49 3.67 -22.72
C GLN A 25 -12.76 3.84 -21.23
N LYS A 26 -11.68 3.99 -20.45
CA LYS A 26 -11.73 4.11 -18.98
C LYS A 26 -12.57 5.34 -18.65
N THR A 27 -13.79 5.15 -18.15
CA THR A 27 -14.71 6.24 -17.82
C THR A 27 -14.56 6.58 -16.33
N GLY A 28 -13.90 7.71 -16.05
CA GLY A 28 -13.79 8.27 -14.71
C GLY A 28 -12.50 7.94 -13.99
N LEU A 29 -12.26 8.65 -12.87
CA LEU A 29 -11.09 8.51 -12.00
C LEU A 29 -11.40 7.49 -10.90
N LYS A 30 -10.57 6.42 -10.82
CA LYS A 30 -10.71 5.36 -9.82
C LYS A 30 -9.56 5.44 -8.81
N VAL A 31 -9.88 5.59 -7.52
CA VAL A 31 -8.93 5.86 -6.44
C VAL A 31 -8.97 4.75 -5.39
N PHE A 32 -7.79 4.22 -5.03
CA PHE A 32 -7.62 3.29 -3.92
C PHE A 32 -7.04 4.02 -2.71
N ILE A 33 -7.65 3.84 -1.54
CA ILE A 33 -7.23 4.47 -0.28
C ILE A 33 -6.94 3.36 0.74
N SER A 34 -5.70 3.24 1.18
CA SER A 34 -5.30 2.35 2.28
C SER A 34 -5.19 3.18 3.55
N VAL A 35 -5.86 2.75 4.62
CA VAL A 35 -5.99 3.53 5.86
C VAL A 35 -5.43 2.75 7.02
N ASP A 36 -4.40 3.30 7.65
CA ASP A 36 -3.73 2.81 8.85
C ASP A 36 -4.03 3.73 10.04
N MET A 37 -3.54 3.43 11.24
CA MET A 37 -3.97 4.16 12.43
C MET A 37 -2.84 4.96 13.10
N GLU A 38 -1.63 4.46 13.13
CA GLU A 38 -0.52 5.05 13.90
C GLU A 38 -0.16 6.46 13.46
N GLY A 39 -0.28 6.75 12.17
CA GLY A 39 0.00 8.07 11.59
C GLY A 39 -1.16 9.07 11.70
N VAL A 40 -2.33 8.68 12.19
CA VAL A 40 -3.51 9.57 12.35
C VAL A 40 -3.22 10.68 13.36
N ALA A 41 -3.65 11.91 13.09
CA ALA A 41 -3.49 13.04 14.01
C ALA A 41 -4.11 12.76 15.36
N GLY A 42 -3.37 13.05 16.45
CA GLY A 42 -3.81 12.79 17.83
C GLY A 42 -3.46 11.39 18.34
N VAL A 43 -3.05 10.46 17.49
CA VAL A 43 -2.61 9.10 17.87
C VAL A 43 -1.12 9.14 18.19
N VAL A 44 -0.72 8.69 19.42
CA VAL A 44 0.67 8.74 19.89
C VAL A 44 1.10 7.52 20.70
N ASN A 45 0.18 6.68 21.15
CA ASN A 45 0.54 5.53 22.00
C ASN A 45 -0.22 4.24 21.67
N SER A 46 0.23 3.12 22.25
CA SER A 46 -0.31 1.79 21.97
C SER A 46 -1.76 1.61 22.39
N ASP A 47 -2.23 2.28 23.43
CA ASP A 47 -3.62 2.15 23.89
C ASP A 47 -4.60 2.72 22.87
N GLN A 48 -4.15 3.69 22.07
CA GLN A 48 -4.96 4.27 21.01
C GLN A 48 -5.07 3.38 19.78
N VAL A 49 -4.09 2.49 19.54
CA VAL A 49 -4.05 1.64 18.34
C VAL A 49 -4.39 0.17 18.62
N THR A 50 -4.58 -0.19 19.90
CA THR A 50 -4.89 -1.57 20.30
C THR A 50 -6.37 -1.71 20.64
N MET A 51 -7.06 -2.67 20.02
CA MET A 51 -8.45 -2.97 20.32
C MET A 51 -8.64 -3.28 21.82
N GLY A 52 -9.52 -2.54 22.49
CA GLY A 52 -9.73 -2.61 23.94
C GLY A 52 -8.84 -1.67 24.75
N GLY A 53 -7.91 -0.95 24.13
CA GLY A 53 -7.16 0.11 24.75
C GLY A 53 -8.05 1.30 25.14
N HIS A 54 -7.59 2.09 26.12
CA HIS A 54 -8.41 3.15 26.74
C HIS A 54 -8.97 4.15 25.70
N ASP A 55 -8.12 4.63 24.79
CA ASP A 55 -8.48 5.67 23.82
C ASP A 55 -8.74 5.12 22.40
N TYR A 56 -8.80 3.80 22.22
CA TYR A 56 -8.97 3.18 20.90
C TYR A 56 -10.22 3.64 20.17
N ASN A 57 -11.35 3.77 20.87
CA ASN A 57 -12.60 4.19 20.23
C ASN A 57 -12.53 5.64 19.70
N MET A 58 -11.76 6.50 20.35
CA MET A 58 -11.53 7.86 19.88
C MET A 58 -10.59 7.87 18.67
N ALA A 59 -9.51 7.11 18.73
CA ALA A 59 -8.54 7.00 17.63
C ALA A 59 -9.16 6.44 16.34
N ARG A 60 -9.99 5.38 16.43
CA ARG A 60 -10.70 4.85 15.26
C ARG A 60 -11.74 5.84 14.67
N LYS A 61 -12.30 6.73 15.48
CA LYS A 61 -13.14 7.82 15.00
C LYS A 61 -12.31 8.80 14.17
N TRP A 62 -11.17 9.26 14.68
CA TRP A 62 -10.26 10.15 13.94
C TRP A 62 -9.74 9.49 12.67
N MET A 63 -9.39 8.19 12.71
CA MET A 63 -9.00 7.41 11.55
C MET A 63 -10.10 7.41 10.47
N THR A 64 -11.36 7.21 10.86
CA THR A 64 -12.51 7.24 9.95
C THR A 64 -12.74 8.63 9.36
N GLU A 65 -12.57 9.67 10.15
CA GLU A 65 -12.70 11.08 9.73
C GLU A 65 -11.57 11.47 8.74
N GLU A 66 -10.32 11.02 8.95
CA GLU A 66 -9.23 11.24 7.99
C GLU A 66 -9.44 10.44 6.68
N ALA A 67 -9.96 9.21 6.76
CA ALA A 67 -10.37 8.46 5.57
C ALA A 67 -11.46 9.21 4.78
N ASN A 68 -12.46 9.75 5.47
CA ASN A 68 -13.51 10.56 4.85
C ASN A 68 -12.97 11.86 4.22
N ALA A 69 -11.97 12.47 4.85
CA ALA A 69 -11.32 13.65 4.28
C ALA A 69 -10.62 13.31 2.94
N ALA A 70 -9.95 12.16 2.85
CA ALA A 70 -9.36 11.67 1.60
C ALA A 70 -10.42 11.34 0.55
N ILE A 71 -11.54 10.71 0.94
CA ILE A 71 -12.68 10.46 0.04
C ILE A 71 -13.23 11.77 -0.53
N LEU A 72 -13.47 12.76 0.33
CA LEU A 72 -13.95 14.07 -0.12
C LEU A 72 -12.95 14.76 -1.05
N GLY A 73 -11.65 14.68 -0.77
CA GLY A 73 -10.61 15.19 -1.66
C GLY A 73 -10.59 14.48 -3.02
N ALA A 74 -10.84 13.17 -3.05
CA ALA A 74 -10.96 12.41 -4.29
C ALA A 74 -12.20 12.84 -5.09
N LEU A 75 -13.34 13.05 -4.44
CA LEU A 75 -14.56 13.58 -5.08
C LEU A 75 -14.34 15.00 -5.63
N ASP A 76 -13.64 15.88 -4.89
CA ASP A 76 -13.28 17.23 -5.34
C ASP A 76 -12.37 17.22 -6.59
N ALA A 77 -11.66 16.11 -6.81
CA ALA A 77 -10.86 15.87 -8.01
C ALA A 77 -11.60 15.16 -9.15
N GLY A 78 -12.87 14.79 -8.94
CA GLY A 78 -13.71 14.13 -9.94
C GLY A 78 -13.60 12.60 -9.92
N ALA A 79 -13.20 11.98 -8.79
CA ALA A 79 -13.23 10.53 -8.67
C ALA A 79 -14.66 10.00 -8.79
N THR A 80 -14.82 8.94 -9.59
CA THR A 80 -16.10 8.27 -9.85
C THR A 80 -16.21 6.92 -9.17
N GLU A 81 -15.07 6.33 -8.79
CA GLU A 81 -15.01 5.10 -8.02
C GLU A 81 -13.92 5.24 -6.94
N ILE A 82 -14.30 4.96 -5.69
CA ILE A 82 -13.38 5.04 -4.55
C ILE A 82 -13.50 3.76 -3.74
N VAL A 83 -12.37 3.10 -3.52
CA VAL A 83 -12.26 1.93 -2.66
C VAL A 83 -11.36 2.27 -1.48
N VAL A 84 -11.86 2.04 -0.27
CA VAL A 84 -11.13 2.22 0.99
C VAL A 84 -10.82 0.87 1.59
N ASN A 85 -9.58 0.62 1.95
CA ASN A 85 -9.16 -0.60 2.65
C ASN A 85 -8.72 -0.26 4.07
N ASP A 86 -9.37 -0.86 5.05
CA ASP A 86 -8.94 -0.83 6.45
C ASP A 86 -7.66 -1.64 6.59
N SER A 87 -6.58 -1.01 7.03
CA SER A 87 -5.24 -1.57 6.92
C SER A 87 -4.53 -1.75 8.27
N HIS A 88 -5.15 -1.36 9.37
CA HIS A 88 -4.55 -1.46 10.69
C HIS A 88 -4.89 -2.78 11.39
N SER A 89 -3.88 -3.47 11.91
CA SER A 89 -4.00 -4.62 12.84
C SER A 89 -5.06 -5.65 12.40
N THR A 90 -6.21 -5.69 13.08
CA THR A 90 -7.33 -6.62 12.78
C THR A 90 -8.10 -6.27 11.51
N MET A 91 -7.79 -5.14 10.89
CA MET A 91 -8.44 -4.60 9.68
C MET A 91 -9.95 -4.39 9.84
N ARG A 92 -10.41 -4.00 11.05
CA ARG A 92 -11.81 -3.73 11.43
C ARG A 92 -11.94 -2.46 12.28
N ASN A 93 -11.12 -1.45 11.97
CA ASN A 93 -10.98 -0.24 12.77
C ASN A 93 -11.89 0.88 12.27
N LEU A 94 -11.99 1.06 10.95
CA LEU A 94 -12.89 2.03 10.35
C LEU A 94 -14.35 1.77 10.77
N ILE A 95 -15.07 2.83 11.14
CA ILE A 95 -16.47 2.75 11.54
C ILE A 95 -17.32 2.75 10.26
N ALA A 96 -17.76 1.57 9.84
CA ALA A 96 -18.42 1.39 8.55
C ALA A 96 -19.67 2.27 8.38
N GLY A 97 -20.42 2.54 9.48
CA GLY A 97 -21.59 3.43 9.47
C GLY A 97 -21.26 4.90 9.25
N ASP A 98 -20.00 5.29 9.48
CA ASP A 98 -19.55 6.69 9.39
C ASP A 98 -18.69 6.94 8.12
N ILE A 99 -18.36 5.89 7.34
CA ILE A 99 -17.65 6.04 6.06
C ILE A 99 -18.58 6.72 5.05
N ASN A 100 -18.01 7.68 4.32
CA ASN A 100 -18.73 8.39 3.25
C ASN A 100 -19.29 7.39 2.21
N PRO A 101 -20.59 7.43 1.90
CA PRO A 101 -21.28 6.45 1.05
C PRO A 101 -20.81 6.45 -0.41
N ALA A 102 -20.03 7.43 -0.85
CA ALA A 102 -19.40 7.43 -2.16
C ALA A 102 -18.27 6.39 -2.30
N ALA A 103 -17.76 5.85 -1.19
CA ALA A 103 -16.73 4.84 -1.20
C ALA A 103 -17.26 3.44 -0.89
N ARG A 104 -16.53 2.43 -1.37
CA ARG A 104 -16.69 1.03 -0.96
C ARG A 104 -15.60 0.67 0.04
N LEU A 105 -15.98 0.07 1.18
CA LEU A 105 -15.07 -0.31 2.26
C LEU A 105 -14.70 -1.79 2.18
N ILE A 106 -13.39 -2.08 2.18
CA ILE A 106 -12.84 -3.42 2.39
C ILE A 106 -12.38 -3.50 3.85
N THR A 107 -12.97 -4.41 4.63
CA THR A 107 -12.71 -4.57 6.05
C THR A 107 -12.54 -6.04 6.43
N GLY A 108 -11.88 -6.32 7.54
CA GLY A 108 -11.69 -7.67 8.07
C GLY A 108 -10.41 -8.35 7.59
N SER A 109 -10.12 -9.50 8.18
CA SER A 109 -8.95 -10.35 7.96
C SER A 109 -9.40 -11.81 7.95
N PRO A 110 -8.73 -12.72 7.18
CA PRO A 110 -7.51 -12.50 6.39
C PRO A 110 -7.78 -11.85 5.03
N LYS A 111 -6.79 -11.10 4.55
CA LYS A 111 -6.74 -10.50 3.20
C LYS A 111 -5.42 -10.89 2.53
N THR A 112 -5.46 -11.44 1.32
CA THR A 112 -4.27 -11.96 0.62
C THR A 112 -3.22 -10.87 0.37
N LEU A 113 -3.66 -9.67 -0.04
CA LEU A 113 -2.79 -8.50 -0.23
C LEU A 113 -2.75 -7.56 0.98
N GLY A 114 -3.28 -7.99 2.14
CA GLY A 114 -3.23 -7.22 3.39
C GLY A 114 -3.77 -5.82 3.23
N MET A 115 -2.91 -4.84 3.51
CA MET A 115 -3.20 -3.40 3.44
C MET A 115 -3.55 -2.91 2.02
N MET A 116 -3.29 -3.71 0.98
CA MET A 116 -3.57 -3.38 -0.42
C MET A 116 -4.63 -4.29 -1.06
N GLN A 117 -5.42 -5.00 -0.24
CA GLN A 117 -6.46 -5.87 -0.77
C GLN A 117 -7.51 -5.10 -1.56
N GLY A 118 -7.76 -5.54 -2.79
CA GLY A 118 -8.74 -4.95 -3.70
C GLY A 118 -8.14 -4.03 -4.76
N ILE A 119 -6.81 -3.76 -4.71
CA ILE A 119 -6.13 -3.05 -5.79
C ILE A 119 -5.97 -3.94 -7.02
N ASP A 120 -6.11 -3.35 -8.19
CA ASP A 120 -5.83 -3.93 -9.49
C ASP A 120 -5.38 -2.85 -10.50
N GLU A 121 -5.09 -3.24 -11.74
CA GLU A 121 -4.63 -2.36 -12.82
C GLU A 121 -5.68 -1.35 -13.31
N THR A 122 -6.91 -1.43 -12.84
CA THR A 122 -7.98 -0.49 -13.21
C THR A 122 -7.93 0.81 -12.43
N PHE A 123 -7.19 0.85 -11.31
CA PHE A 123 -7.03 2.07 -10.52
C PHE A 123 -6.11 3.10 -11.20
N ASP A 124 -6.34 4.38 -10.92
CA ASP A 124 -5.54 5.51 -11.42
C ASP A 124 -4.54 6.01 -10.39
N ALA A 125 -4.86 5.85 -9.11
CA ALA A 125 -4.07 6.37 -8.01
C ALA A 125 -4.27 5.59 -6.72
N VAL A 126 -3.21 5.59 -5.89
CA VAL A 126 -3.22 5.10 -4.51
C VAL A 126 -2.95 6.25 -3.56
N ILE A 127 -3.66 6.26 -2.45
CA ILE A 127 -3.50 7.20 -1.33
C ILE A 127 -3.31 6.38 -0.06
N PHE A 128 -2.35 6.78 0.78
CA PHE A 128 -2.12 6.21 2.10
C PHE A 128 -2.49 7.22 3.18
N ILE A 129 -3.33 6.82 4.11
CA ILE A 129 -3.78 7.64 5.24
C ILE A 129 -3.38 6.96 6.55
N GLY A 130 -2.88 7.74 7.51
CA GLY A 130 -2.55 7.25 8.84
C GLY A 130 -1.33 6.33 8.88
N TYR A 131 -0.48 6.33 7.86
CA TYR A 131 0.76 5.57 7.81
C TYR A 131 1.83 6.17 8.72
N HIS A 132 2.86 5.41 9.05
CA HIS A 132 3.89 5.76 10.03
C HIS A 132 5.30 5.39 9.56
N ALA A 133 6.31 5.89 10.24
CA ALA A 133 7.71 5.57 9.97
C ALA A 133 8.00 4.06 10.14
N ARG A 134 8.92 3.54 9.30
CA ARG A 134 9.33 2.14 9.36
C ARG A 134 10.01 1.78 10.68
N ALA A 135 10.06 0.49 11.01
CA ALA A 135 10.77 -0.05 12.16
C ALA A 135 12.20 0.49 12.27
N GLY A 136 12.62 0.85 13.50
CA GLY A 136 13.95 1.34 13.79
C GLY A 136 14.19 2.82 13.44
N SER A 137 13.13 3.59 13.20
CA SER A 137 13.23 5.03 12.96
C SER A 137 13.44 5.78 14.27
N ALA A 138 14.50 6.61 14.37
CA ALA A 138 14.82 7.34 15.60
C ALA A 138 13.70 8.32 16.03
N ASP A 139 13.07 8.98 15.05
CA ASP A 139 12.06 10.03 15.26
C ASP A 139 10.70 9.60 14.68
N GLY A 140 10.34 8.31 14.81
CA GLY A 140 9.05 7.77 14.38
C GLY A 140 8.08 7.60 15.54
N VAL A 141 6.82 8.00 15.36
CA VAL A 141 5.76 7.69 16.32
C VAL A 141 5.26 6.29 16.06
N LEU A 142 5.28 5.42 17.09
CA LEU A 142 4.83 4.02 17.02
C LEU A 142 5.50 3.21 15.89
N ASP A 143 6.74 3.58 15.53
CA ASP A 143 7.48 2.99 14.42
C ASP A 143 7.54 1.47 14.48
N HIS A 144 7.18 0.80 13.39
CA HIS A 144 7.29 -0.64 13.19
C HIS A 144 7.14 -0.98 11.70
N THR A 145 7.17 -2.28 11.35
CA THR A 145 6.89 -2.75 9.99
C THR A 145 6.14 -4.07 10.07
N TYR A 146 4.85 -4.06 9.79
CA TYR A 146 3.90 -5.19 9.78
C TYR A 146 3.67 -5.88 11.13
N SER A 147 4.72 -6.17 11.87
CA SER A 147 4.65 -6.78 13.19
C SER A 147 5.74 -6.19 14.09
N GLY A 148 5.34 -5.32 14.99
CA GLY A 148 6.23 -4.78 16.02
C GLY A 148 6.75 -5.84 17.01
N ALA A 149 6.15 -7.05 17.00
CA ALA A 149 6.57 -8.18 17.81
C ALA A 149 7.57 -9.12 17.10
N ALA A 150 7.79 -8.94 15.79
CA ALA A 150 8.65 -9.84 15.04
C ALA A 150 9.70 -9.10 14.18
N VAL A 151 9.31 -8.08 13.45
CA VAL A 151 10.16 -7.44 12.43
C VAL A 151 10.98 -6.31 13.05
N HIS A 152 12.30 -6.49 13.10
CA HIS A 152 13.24 -5.45 13.49
C HIS A 152 13.60 -4.55 12.31
N ALA A 153 13.88 -5.14 11.13
CA ALA A 153 14.11 -4.41 9.89
C ALA A 153 13.71 -5.25 8.68
N LEU A 154 13.27 -4.57 7.63
CA LEU A 154 12.93 -5.16 6.34
C LEU A 154 13.73 -4.46 5.24
N LYS A 155 14.29 -5.25 4.30
CA LYS A 155 14.92 -4.72 3.09
C LYS A 155 14.37 -5.42 1.86
N VAL A 156 14.13 -4.62 0.81
CA VAL A 156 13.84 -5.13 -0.54
C VAL A 156 14.91 -4.59 -1.49
N ASN A 157 15.61 -5.48 -2.17
CA ASN A 157 16.75 -5.15 -3.04
C ASN A 157 17.80 -4.27 -2.34
N GLY A 158 18.12 -4.59 -1.07
CA GLY A 158 19.07 -3.88 -0.24
C GLY A 158 18.61 -2.52 0.30
N ARG A 159 17.39 -2.07 -0.01
CA ARG A 159 16.83 -0.81 0.50
C ARG A 159 15.95 -1.07 1.71
N GLU A 160 16.15 -0.29 2.75
CA GLU A 160 15.26 -0.30 3.92
C GLU A 160 13.83 0.04 3.48
N THR A 161 12.88 -0.76 3.95
CA THR A 161 11.51 -0.78 3.47
C THR A 161 10.56 -0.78 4.65
N GLY A 162 9.68 0.19 4.71
CA GLY A 162 8.53 0.23 5.63
C GLY A 162 7.26 -0.28 4.95
N GLU A 163 6.13 -0.12 5.61
CA GLU A 163 4.83 -0.51 5.08
C GLU A 163 4.43 0.33 3.86
N SER A 164 4.76 1.61 3.87
CA SER A 164 4.51 2.52 2.75
C SER A 164 5.22 2.09 1.48
N GLU A 165 6.52 1.75 1.56
CA GLU A 165 7.28 1.26 0.41
C GLU A 165 6.83 -0.13 -0.03
N LEU A 166 6.54 -1.03 0.93
CA LEU A 166 6.05 -2.38 0.63
C LEU A 166 4.71 -2.33 -0.12
N ASN A 167 3.81 -1.47 0.33
CA ASN A 167 2.51 -1.26 -0.30
C ASN A 167 2.61 -0.49 -1.63
N ALA A 168 3.56 0.43 -1.76
CA ALA A 168 3.87 1.08 -3.03
C ALA A 168 4.43 0.10 -4.08
N LEU A 169 5.19 -0.92 -3.66
CA LEU A 169 5.63 -2.01 -4.55
C LEU A 169 4.44 -2.86 -5.04
N ILE A 170 3.44 -3.11 -4.19
CA ILE A 170 2.20 -3.79 -4.60
C ILE A 170 1.45 -2.93 -5.63
N ALA A 171 1.26 -1.63 -5.35
CA ALA A 171 0.65 -0.70 -6.29
C ALA A 171 1.42 -0.64 -7.61
N GLY A 172 2.76 -0.58 -7.54
CA GLY A 172 3.65 -0.58 -8.70
C GLY A 172 3.57 -1.85 -9.53
N HIS A 173 3.31 -3.02 -8.91
CA HIS A 173 3.05 -4.26 -9.65
C HIS A 173 1.87 -4.12 -10.62
N PHE A 174 0.80 -3.44 -10.18
CA PHE A 174 -0.38 -3.13 -11.01
C PHE A 174 -0.23 -1.85 -11.83
N ASN A 175 0.97 -1.24 -11.89
CA ASN A 175 1.26 0.03 -12.58
C ASN A 175 0.46 1.23 -12.04
N VAL A 176 0.03 1.20 -10.79
CA VAL A 176 -0.70 2.30 -10.14
C VAL A 176 0.26 3.13 -9.28
N PRO A 177 0.32 4.45 -9.46
CA PRO A 177 1.17 5.32 -8.66
C PRO A 177 0.57 5.60 -7.27
N VAL A 178 1.43 5.70 -6.25
CA VAL A 178 1.09 6.33 -4.98
C VAL A 178 1.26 7.83 -5.14
N VAL A 179 0.18 8.59 -4.93
CA VAL A 179 0.16 10.03 -5.23
C VAL A 179 0.16 10.91 -3.99
N MET A 180 -0.41 10.42 -2.87
CA MET A 180 -0.47 11.15 -1.60
C MET A 180 -0.34 10.21 -0.42
N ILE A 181 0.36 10.66 0.63
CA ILE A 181 0.57 9.92 1.87
C ILE A 181 0.40 10.90 3.04
N ALA A 182 -0.40 10.50 4.04
CA ALA A 182 -0.55 11.22 5.29
C ALA A 182 -0.04 10.37 6.47
N GLY A 183 0.77 10.98 7.34
CA GLY A 183 1.33 10.35 8.51
C GLY A 183 2.35 11.22 9.24
N ASP A 184 3.21 10.62 10.06
CA ASP A 184 4.24 11.38 10.79
C ASP A 184 5.31 11.99 9.87
N ALA A 185 6.02 13.02 10.35
CA ALA A 185 7.03 13.76 9.57
C ALA A 185 8.16 12.85 9.08
N THR A 186 8.57 11.85 9.87
CA THR A 186 9.63 10.90 9.50
C THR A 186 9.20 10.00 8.35
N LEU A 187 7.97 9.47 8.37
CA LEU A 187 7.37 8.79 7.22
C LEU A 187 7.40 9.69 5.98
N CYS A 188 6.94 10.92 6.10
CA CYS A 188 6.89 11.87 4.98
C CYS A 188 8.26 12.09 4.34
N ALA A 189 9.31 12.20 5.15
CA ALA A 189 10.69 12.27 4.67
C ALA A 189 11.17 10.97 4.01
N GLN A 190 10.82 9.81 4.59
CA GLN A 190 11.18 8.49 4.05
C GLN A 190 10.57 8.27 2.67
N VAL A 191 9.27 8.54 2.49
CA VAL A 191 8.58 8.30 1.21
C VAL A 191 9.02 9.27 0.11
N LYS A 192 9.35 10.51 0.42
CA LYS A 192 9.97 11.43 -0.56
C LYS A 192 11.32 10.93 -1.06
N LYS A 193 12.11 10.30 -0.19
CA LYS A 193 13.40 9.69 -0.55
C LYS A 193 13.22 8.41 -1.37
N SER A 194 12.23 7.57 -1.06
CA SER A 194 12.05 6.26 -1.66
C SER A 194 11.18 6.29 -2.92
N LEU A 195 10.04 7.00 -2.91
CA LEU A 195 9.07 7.06 -4.01
C LEU A 195 9.30 8.25 -4.94
N GLY A 196 10.08 9.24 -4.51
CA GLY A 196 10.40 10.44 -5.28
C GLY A 196 9.81 11.72 -4.69
N PRO A 197 10.37 12.89 -5.08
CA PRO A 197 10.00 14.18 -4.51
C PRO A 197 8.59 14.64 -4.89
N ASP A 198 8.01 14.09 -5.95
CA ASP A 198 6.69 14.48 -6.46
C ASP A 198 5.55 13.96 -5.57
N VAL A 199 5.77 12.87 -4.79
CA VAL A 199 4.72 12.35 -3.91
C VAL A 199 4.26 13.43 -2.94
N VAL A 200 2.95 13.68 -2.90
CA VAL A 200 2.36 14.67 -1.99
C VAL A 200 2.32 14.07 -0.59
N THR A 201 2.80 14.81 0.40
CA THR A 201 2.79 14.37 1.80
C THR A 201 1.95 15.31 2.66
N THR A 202 1.27 14.76 3.65
CA THR A 202 0.56 15.49 4.70
C THR A 202 1.11 15.07 6.05
N GLU A 203 1.91 15.93 6.66
CA GLU A 203 2.46 15.70 7.98
C GLU A 203 1.39 15.94 9.04
N THR A 204 0.98 14.87 9.74
CA THR A 204 -0.04 14.93 10.80
C THR A 204 0.56 15.23 12.16
N LYS A 205 1.83 14.85 12.35
CA LYS A 205 2.56 15.00 13.61
C LYS A 205 4.07 14.94 13.40
N GLU A 206 4.80 15.51 14.36
CA GLU A 206 6.25 15.45 14.51
C GLU A 206 6.58 14.71 15.81
N ALA A 207 7.44 13.69 15.75
CA ALA A 207 7.82 12.92 16.93
C ALA A 207 8.65 13.75 17.92
N ILE A 208 8.34 13.64 19.21
CA ILE A 208 9.21 14.01 20.32
C ILE A 208 9.90 12.74 20.81
N GLY A 209 9.32 11.60 20.56
CA GLY A 209 9.77 10.26 20.83
C GLY A 209 8.72 9.26 20.39
N ARG A 210 9.01 7.95 20.54
CA ARG A 210 8.14 6.88 20.04
C ARG A 210 6.66 6.98 20.50
N TYR A 211 6.41 7.54 21.68
CA TYR A 211 5.10 7.63 22.32
C TYR A 211 4.70 9.06 22.68
N ALA A 212 5.33 10.05 22.07
CA ALA A 212 5.03 11.46 22.27
C ALA A 212 5.25 12.23 20.97
N ALA A 213 4.34 13.16 20.65
CA ALA A 213 4.43 13.95 19.43
C ALA A 213 3.82 15.35 19.62
N LYS A 214 4.33 16.27 18.81
CA LYS A 214 3.62 17.52 18.47
C LYS A 214 2.69 17.21 17.32
N THR A 215 1.40 17.10 17.57
CA THR A 215 0.40 16.69 16.59
C THR A 215 -0.48 17.85 16.12
N LEU A 216 -0.97 17.79 14.89
CA LEU A 216 -2.10 18.58 14.47
C LEU A 216 -3.34 18.16 15.28
N VAL A 217 -4.27 19.08 15.49
CA VAL A 217 -5.61 18.67 15.92
C VAL A 217 -6.33 17.98 14.77
N PRO A 218 -7.18 16.95 15.03
CA PRO A 218 -7.79 16.14 13.98
C PRO A 218 -8.48 16.95 12.87
N SER A 219 -9.19 18.01 13.21
CA SER A 219 -9.88 18.85 12.22
C SER A 219 -8.94 19.56 11.24
N GLU A 220 -7.74 19.96 11.66
CA GLU A 220 -6.75 20.56 10.76
C GLU A 220 -6.09 19.52 9.87
N SER A 221 -5.78 18.33 10.40
CA SER A 221 -5.30 17.21 9.61
C SER A 221 -6.28 16.85 8.49
N GLN A 222 -7.58 16.73 8.82
CA GLN A 222 -8.64 16.43 7.85
C GLN A 222 -8.71 17.47 6.72
N LYS A 223 -8.61 18.75 7.02
CA LYS A 223 -8.59 19.82 5.99
C LYS A 223 -7.40 19.68 5.05
N LEU A 224 -6.19 19.43 5.62
CA LEU A 224 -4.98 19.27 4.84
C LEU A 224 -5.05 18.01 3.97
N ILE A 225 -5.51 16.87 4.52
CA ILE A 225 -5.69 15.63 3.79
C ILE A 225 -6.63 15.82 2.60
N ARG A 226 -7.80 16.43 2.78
CA ARG A 226 -8.74 16.72 1.70
C ARG A 226 -8.10 17.57 0.61
N THR A 227 -7.46 18.68 1.00
CA THR A 227 -6.85 19.63 0.07
C THR A 227 -5.71 18.97 -0.73
N ASN A 228 -4.82 18.25 -0.04
CA ASN A 228 -3.65 17.61 -0.65
C ASN A 228 -4.05 16.42 -1.54
N THR A 229 -5.08 15.65 -1.14
CA THR A 229 -5.66 14.59 -1.97
C THR A 229 -6.19 15.17 -3.28
N ALA A 230 -7.01 16.23 -3.22
CA ALA A 230 -7.55 16.86 -4.43
C ALA A 230 -6.44 17.44 -5.31
N ALA A 231 -5.42 18.05 -4.72
CA ALA A 231 -4.29 18.62 -5.46
C ALA A 231 -3.43 17.54 -6.14
N ALA A 232 -3.16 16.42 -5.47
CA ALA A 232 -2.43 15.29 -6.02
C ALA A 232 -3.17 14.68 -7.21
N LEU A 233 -4.45 14.35 -7.05
CA LEU A 233 -5.26 13.71 -8.08
C LEU A 233 -5.45 14.59 -9.34
N LYS A 234 -5.42 15.91 -9.21
CA LYS A 234 -5.45 16.83 -10.37
C LYS A 234 -4.13 16.87 -11.16
N LYS A 235 -3.06 16.23 -10.66
CA LYS A 235 -1.73 16.21 -11.27
C LYS A 235 -1.22 14.79 -11.54
N LEU A 236 -2.09 13.83 -11.86
CA LEU A 236 -1.73 12.41 -11.99
C LEU A 236 -0.55 12.15 -12.92
N SER A 237 -0.39 12.93 -13.98
CA SER A 237 0.66 12.74 -15.00
C SER A 237 2.09 12.89 -14.47
N VAL A 238 2.29 13.52 -13.29
CA VAL A 238 3.65 13.69 -12.72
C VAL A 238 4.09 12.46 -11.95
N PHE A 239 3.17 11.65 -11.42
CA PHE A 239 3.49 10.50 -10.59
C PHE A 239 3.88 9.29 -11.43
N ARG A 240 4.75 8.46 -10.88
CA ARG A 240 5.19 7.19 -11.49
C ARG A 240 4.99 6.03 -10.52
N PRO A 241 4.55 4.87 -11.00
CA PRO A 241 4.49 3.67 -10.17
C PRO A 241 5.87 3.31 -9.61
N TYR A 242 5.94 3.00 -8.33
CA TYR A 242 7.17 2.54 -7.68
C TYR A 242 7.44 1.07 -8.03
N LYS A 243 8.30 0.83 -9.00
CA LYS A 243 8.53 -0.51 -9.58
C LYS A 243 10.01 -0.74 -9.85
N PRO A 244 10.82 -1.05 -8.83
CA PRO A 244 12.20 -1.48 -9.02
C PRO A 244 12.27 -2.78 -9.83
N SER A 245 13.42 -3.02 -10.46
CA SER A 245 13.63 -4.19 -11.31
C SER A 245 13.60 -5.49 -10.50
N ALA A 246 12.97 -6.52 -11.07
CA ALA A 246 13.09 -7.89 -10.61
C ALA A 246 14.52 -8.45 -10.87
N PRO A 247 14.97 -9.51 -10.17
CA PRO A 247 14.25 -10.21 -9.11
C PRO A 247 14.19 -9.39 -7.82
N TYR A 248 13.23 -9.72 -6.96
CA TYR A 248 13.08 -9.09 -5.65
C TYR A 248 13.78 -9.93 -4.58
N VAL A 249 14.89 -9.40 -4.06
CA VAL A 249 15.59 -9.96 -2.90
C VAL A 249 15.03 -9.33 -1.64
N VAL A 250 14.42 -10.15 -0.79
CA VAL A 250 13.82 -9.70 0.48
C VAL A 250 14.66 -10.23 1.63
N GLU A 251 15.06 -9.34 2.53
CA GLU A 251 15.74 -9.65 3.78
C GLU A 251 14.87 -9.17 4.95
N ILE A 252 14.61 -10.09 5.90
CA ILE A 252 13.86 -9.79 7.12
C ILE A 252 14.80 -10.03 8.30
N ASP A 253 15.13 -8.97 9.05
CA ASP A 253 15.78 -9.08 10.34
C ASP A 253 14.69 -9.11 11.41
N PHE A 254 14.64 -10.19 12.17
CA PHE A 254 13.67 -10.39 13.25
C PHE A 254 14.20 -9.87 14.59
N LEU A 255 13.33 -9.74 15.57
CA LEU A 255 13.72 -9.35 16.93
C LEU A 255 14.51 -10.46 17.64
N TYR A 256 14.16 -11.74 17.41
CA TYR A 256 14.73 -12.89 18.09
C TYR A 256 15.18 -13.99 17.11
N SER A 257 16.17 -14.77 17.52
CA SER A 257 16.76 -15.84 16.68
C SER A 257 15.78 -16.98 16.36
N HIS A 258 14.88 -17.34 17.27
CA HIS A 258 13.87 -18.39 17.03
C HIS A 258 12.88 -18.00 15.93
N GLN A 259 12.61 -16.70 15.76
CA GLN A 259 11.74 -16.19 14.69
C GLN A 259 12.36 -16.43 13.31
N ALA A 260 13.67 -16.18 13.17
CA ALA A 260 14.40 -16.51 11.95
C ALA A 260 14.51 -18.02 11.72
N GLU A 261 14.63 -18.80 12.80
CA GLU A 261 14.63 -20.26 12.74
C GLU A 261 13.30 -20.79 12.17
N ASN A 262 12.15 -20.36 12.75
CA ASN A 262 10.83 -20.73 12.26
C ASN A 262 10.61 -20.32 10.79
N ALA A 263 10.99 -19.10 10.43
CA ALA A 263 10.88 -18.61 9.07
C ALA A 263 11.74 -19.40 8.08
N SER A 264 12.92 -19.89 8.50
CA SER A 264 13.84 -20.67 7.65
C SER A 264 13.35 -22.10 7.36
N LEU A 265 12.28 -22.57 8.01
CA LEU A 265 11.63 -23.84 7.69
C LEU A 265 10.92 -23.83 6.33
N VAL A 266 10.65 -22.64 5.79
CA VAL A 266 10.00 -22.49 4.48
C VAL A 266 11.02 -22.74 3.36
N PRO A 267 10.77 -23.70 2.44
CA PRO A 267 11.67 -23.95 1.32
C PRO A 267 11.97 -22.70 0.49
N GLY A 268 13.27 -22.48 0.19
CA GLY A 268 13.72 -21.31 -0.56
C GLY A 268 14.01 -20.08 0.31
N VAL A 269 13.91 -20.20 1.64
CA VAL A 269 14.30 -19.19 2.61
C VAL A 269 15.67 -19.57 3.19
N GLU A 270 16.64 -18.68 3.05
CA GLU A 270 17.99 -18.82 3.60
C GLU A 270 18.10 -18.07 4.91
N ARG A 271 18.62 -18.69 5.96
CA ARG A 271 19.00 -18.00 7.21
C ARG A 271 20.41 -17.45 7.07
N VAL A 272 20.56 -16.16 6.89
CA VAL A 272 21.86 -15.49 6.59
C VAL A 272 22.57 -15.00 7.86
N SER A 273 21.87 -14.88 8.99
CA SER A 273 22.43 -14.56 10.29
C SER A 273 21.61 -15.19 11.43
N ALA A 274 21.96 -14.93 12.67
CA ALA A 274 21.19 -15.42 13.82
C ALA A 274 19.72 -15.01 13.77
N ARG A 275 19.40 -13.79 13.25
CA ARG A 275 18.06 -13.23 13.24
C ARG A 275 17.53 -12.89 11.83
N THR A 276 18.37 -12.98 10.80
CA THR A 276 18.02 -12.53 9.45
C THR A 276 17.78 -13.70 8.52
N VAL A 277 16.69 -13.65 7.78
CA VAL A 277 16.41 -14.53 6.66
C VAL A 277 16.41 -13.75 5.36
N ARG A 278 16.72 -14.45 4.25
CA ARG A 278 16.71 -13.92 2.88
C ARG A 278 15.99 -14.88 1.95
N TYR A 279 15.26 -14.34 1.00
CA TYR A 279 14.71 -15.08 -0.13
C TYR A 279 14.62 -14.21 -1.37
N THR A 280 14.44 -14.84 -2.54
CA THR A 280 14.34 -14.14 -3.83
C THR A 280 13.10 -14.62 -4.58
N GLN A 281 12.37 -13.68 -5.18
CA GLN A 281 11.20 -13.96 -6.02
C GLN A 281 11.26 -13.13 -7.30
N PRO A 282 10.86 -13.70 -8.46
CA PRO A 282 10.78 -12.98 -9.72
C PRO A 282 9.59 -12.01 -9.79
N ASP A 283 8.55 -12.23 -8.98
CA ASP A 283 7.32 -11.48 -8.94
C ASP A 283 7.09 -10.89 -7.54
N PHE A 284 6.70 -9.61 -7.47
CA PHE A 284 6.57 -8.93 -6.17
C PHE A 284 5.38 -9.42 -5.36
N ILE A 285 4.28 -9.81 -5.98
CA ILE A 285 3.11 -10.34 -5.25
C ILE A 285 3.48 -11.65 -4.54
N ASN A 286 4.27 -12.51 -5.20
CA ASN A 286 4.77 -13.73 -4.57
C ASN A 286 5.79 -13.42 -3.47
N ALA A 287 6.67 -12.41 -3.67
CA ALA A 287 7.57 -11.93 -2.62
C ALA A 287 6.81 -11.44 -1.39
N PHE A 288 5.76 -10.65 -1.60
CA PHE A 288 4.91 -10.14 -0.53
C PHE A 288 4.14 -11.24 0.22
N ARG A 289 3.55 -12.20 -0.53
CA ARG A 289 2.86 -13.36 0.09
C ARG A 289 3.80 -14.18 0.96
N MET A 290 5.02 -14.41 0.47
CA MET A 290 6.05 -15.10 1.25
C MET A 290 6.44 -14.30 2.49
N PHE A 291 6.70 -12.99 2.36
CA PHE A 291 6.94 -12.10 3.51
C PHE A 291 5.87 -12.27 4.60
N ARG A 292 4.59 -12.21 4.23
CA ARG A 292 3.49 -12.37 5.17
C ARG A 292 3.48 -13.75 5.85
N ALA A 293 3.72 -14.81 5.08
CA ALA A 293 3.80 -16.16 5.64
C ALA A 293 4.93 -16.28 6.66
N LEU A 294 6.12 -15.73 6.35
CA LEU A 294 7.28 -15.75 7.24
C LEU A 294 7.03 -14.96 8.52
N VAL A 295 6.41 -13.78 8.42
CA VAL A 295 6.04 -12.98 9.61
C VAL A 295 4.99 -13.71 10.46
N THR A 296 4.04 -14.42 9.84
CA THR A 296 3.06 -15.23 10.57
C THR A 296 3.75 -16.37 11.33
N LEU A 297 4.67 -17.10 10.71
CA LEU A 297 5.44 -18.17 11.36
C LEU A 297 6.36 -17.64 12.47
N ALA A 298 6.89 -16.43 12.32
CA ALA A 298 7.73 -15.78 13.32
C ALA A 298 6.94 -15.33 14.57
N ASN A 299 5.63 -15.17 14.47
CA ASN A 299 4.73 -14.82 15.58
C ASN A 299 4.01 -16.04 16.20
N ALA A 300 4.32 -17.26 15.75
CA ALA A 300 3.68 -18.49 16.20
C ALA A 300 4.20 -18.99 17.58
#